data_4866b1a4be5bfd09208475c0aeaf6455
#
_entry.id   4866b1a4be5bfd09208475c0aeaf6455
#
_cell.length_a   1.000
_cell.length_b   1.000
_cell.length_c   1.000
_cell.angle_alpha   90.00
_cell.angle_beta   90.00
_cell.angle_gamma   90.00
#
_symmetry.space_group_name_H-M   'P 1'
#
loop_
_entity.id
_entity.type
_entity.pdbx_description
1 polymer ?
#
loop_
_entity_poly.entity_id
_entity_poly.type
_entity_poly.pdbx_seq_one_letter_code
_entity_poly.pdbx_strand_id
1 'polypeptide(L)'
;MLKTIIPVTCAMLLASMTAMAADDPEMDKIDMSPAARMEPRAGIDKALMVEVTATVTGVDIEKRQVTIEGPEGNSTVIHVTDQVKNLPQVKIGDSVEIIYYRSAVVDLVTKKDNVELGTEVAAARASAPAGNKPAGAIGTEVKRTAEILFVDPIQKFIRFVSPDTGIRTVTLEHRPDLQHYLKELKKGDIVQVTYTEALAVSVEPAK
;
A
#
# COMPACT_ATOMS: atom_id res chain seq x y z
N MET A 1 6.98 -20.09 16.28
CA MET A 1 8.06 -19.16 15.86
C MET A 1 7.88 -18.91 14.36
N LEU A 2 7.19 -17.83 14.03
CA LEU A 2 6.94 -17.44 12.63
C LEU A 2 8.12 -16.57 12.21
N LYS A 3 9.03 -17.09 11.38
CA LYS A 3 10.09 -16.30 10.76
C LYS A 3 9.43 -15.36 9.74
N THR A 4 9.25 -14.11 10.14
CA THR A 4 8.81 -13.05 9.21
C THR A 4 9.99 -12.73 8.29
N ILE A 5 10.04 -13.38 7.14
CA ILE A 5 10.94 -13.00 6.06
C ILE A 5 10.35 -11.71 5.48
N ILE A 6 10.94 -10.57 5.79
CA ILE A 6 10.64 -9.30 5.12
C ILE A 6 11.17 -9.47 3.70
N PRO A 7 10.33 -9.49 2.66
CA PRO A 7 10.83 -9.63 1.31
C PRO A 7 11.68 -8.40 0.96
N VAL A 8 12.85 -8.65 0.40
CA VAL A 8 13.83 -7.68 -0.12
C VAL A 8 13.22 -6.64 -1.09
N THR A 9 12.01 -6.88 -1.57
CA THR A 9 11.21 -5.98 -2.42
C THR A 9 10.91 -4.61 -1.82
N CYS A 10 10.94 -4.45 -0.49
CA CYS A 10 10.66 -3.14 0.14
C CYS A 10 11.79 -2.11 -0.13
N ALA A 11 13.02 -2.56 -0.28
CA ALA A 11 14.16 -1.68 -0.59
C ALA A 11 14.18 -1.21 -2.06
N MET A 12 13.60 -2.00 -2.98
CA MET A 12 13.52 -1.65 -4.40
C MET A 12 12.42 -0.63 -4.73
N LEU A 13 11.34 -0.57 -3.94
CA LEU A 13 10.27 0.41 -4.15
C LEU A 13 10.74 1.86 -3.90
N LEU A 14 11.70 2.06 -3.02
CA LEU A 14 12.31 3.38 -2.79
C LEU A 14 13.21 3.85 -3.94
N ALA A 15 13.72 2.93 -4.77
CA ALA A 15 14.66 3.23 -5.85
C ALA A 15 13.99 3.53 -7.20
N SER A 16 12.74 3.09 -7.42
CA SER A 16 12.06 3.20 -8.73
C SER A 16 11.12 4.39 -8.87
N MET A 17 11.16 5.35 -7.93
CA MET A 17 10.27 6.50 -7.93
C MET A 17 10.80 7.67 -8.76
N THR A 18 10.82 7.51 -10.07
CA THR A 18 11.10 8.59 -11.02
C THR A 18 9.85 9.47 -11.23
N ALA A 19 10.01 10.72 -10.85
CA ALA A 19 9.36 11.94 -11.33
C ALA A 19 7.88 11.90 -11.74
N MET A 20 7.03 12.46 -10.88
CA MET A 20 5.88 13.28 -11.31
C MET A 20 5.87 14.57 -10.49
N ALA A 21 5.53 15.68 -11.18
CA ALA A 21 5.68 17.04 -10.72
C ALA A 21 4.90 17.34 -9.43
N ALA A 22 5.56 18.07 -8.55
CA ALA A 22 5.00 18.66 -7.36
C ALA A 22 4.27 19.95 -7.74
N ASP A 23 2.95 19.91 -7.84
CA ASP A 23 2.07 21.08 -7.62
C ASP A 23 0.61 20.58 -7.58
N ASP A 24 0.24 19.91 -6.49
CA ASP A 24 -1.16 19.57 -6.22
C ASP A 24 -1.54 20.18 -4.86
N PRO A 25 -2.44 21.19 -4.84
CA PRO A 25 -2.82 21.90 -3.61
C PRO A 25 -3.66 21.07 -2.62
N GLU A 26 -4.01 19.81 -2.95
CA GLU A 26 -4.68 18.89 -2.01
C GLU A 26 -3.72 18.12 -1.10
N MET A 27 -2.41 18.16 -1.36
CA MET A 27 -1.42 17.41 -0.57
C MET A 27 -1.18 17.94 0.85
N ASP A 28 -1.58 19.18 1.16
CA ASP A 28 -1.46 19.76 2.50
C ASP A 28 -2.44 19.18 3.55
N LYS A 29 -3.35 18.29 3.13
CA LYS A 29 -4.39 17.71 4.01
C LYS A 29 -4.14 16.26 4.41
N ILE A 30 -3.03 15.65 3.99
CA ILE A 30 -2.72 14.28 4.40
C ILE A 30 -2.18 14.33 5.83
N ASP A 31 -2.97 13.78 6.75
CA ASP A 31 -2.54 13.57 8.13
C ASP A 31 -1.39 12.55 8.16
N MET A 32 -0.18 13.06 8.40
CA MET A 32 1.06 12.28 8.47
C MET A 32 1.29 11.66 9.85
N SER A 33 0.31 11.74 10.76
CA SER A 33 0.45 11.10 12.06
C SER A 33 0.47 9.57 11.90
N PRO A 34 1.29 8.85 12.70
CA PRO A 34 1.27 7.37 12.73
C PRO A 34 -0.11 6.79 13.07
N ALA A 35 -1.02 7.63 13.52
CA ALA A 35 -2.39 7.29 13.91
C ALA A 35 -3.43 7.50 12.79
N ALA A 36 -3.04 7.92 11.60
CA ALA A 36 -3.95 7.87 10.44
C ALA A 36 -4.21 6.40 10.06
N ARG A 37 -4.87 5.68 10.96
CA ARG A 37 -5.41 4.35 10.72
C ARG A 37 -6.43 4.50 9.61
N MET A 38 -6.13 3.93 8.45
CA MET A 38 -7.17 3.68 7.46
C MET A 38 -8.17 2.71 8.10
N GLU A 39 -9.31 3.24 8.53
CA GLU A 39 -10.41 2.42 9.04
C GLU A 39 -10.87 1.48 7.92
N PRO A 40 -11.01 0.17 8.20
CA PRO A 40 -11.52 -0.79 7.23
C PRO A 40 -12.92 -0.35 6.77
N ARG A 41 -13.13 -0.33 5.46
CA ARG A 41 -14.46 -0.10 4.88
C ARG A 41 -15.26 -1.40 4.93
N ALA A 42 -16.59 -1.28 5.00
CA ALA A 42 -17.48 -2.45 4.97
C ALA A 42 -17.30 -3.22 3.67
N GLY A 43 -16.90 -4.48 3.77
CA GLY A 43 -16.62 -5.38 2.64
C GLY A 43 -15.79 -6.57 3.07
N ILE A 44 -15.31 -7.37 2.11
CA ILE A 44 -14.37 -8.46 2.41
C ILE A 44 -12.99 -7.85 2.57
N ASP A 45 -12.57 -7.62 3.79
CA ASP A 45 -11.30 -6.98 4.09
C ASP A 45 -10.21 -8.00 4.41
N LYS A 46 -9.14 -7.97 3.61
CA LYS A 46 -7.85 -8.49 4.05
C LYS A 46 -6.87 -7.35 4.08
N ALA A 47 -6.55 -6.90 5.27
CA ALA A 47 -5.52 -5.92 5.50
C ALA A 47 -4.29 -6.58 6.14
N LEU A 48 -3.12 -6.19 5.67
CA LEU A 48 -1.84 -6.48 6.30
C LEU A 48 -1.18 -5.16 6.63
N MET A 49 -0.85 -4.95 7.89
CA MET A 49 -0.01 -3.86 8.33
C MET A 49 1.24 -4.43 8.98
N VAL A 50 2.39 -3.98 8.52
CA VAL A 50 3.69 -4.33 9.08
C VAL A 50 4.36 -3.05 9.51
N GLU A 51 4.70 -2.98 10.79
CA GLU A 51 5.44 -1.88 11.40
C GLU A 51 6.81 -2.39 11.81
N VAL A 52 7.84 -1.68 11.40
CA VAL A 52 9.23 -2.01 11.72
C VAL A 52 9.91 -0.75 12.24
N THR A 53 10.51 -0.86 13.42
CA THR A 53 11.37 0.18 13.98
C THR A 53 12.81 -0.25 13.83
N ALA A 54 13.67 0.66 13.37
CA ALA A 54 15.10 0.45 13.23
C ALA A 54 15.88 1.65 13.80
N THR A 55 17.14 1.48 14.09
CA THR A 55 18.01 2.55 14.59
C THR A 55 19.01 2.95 13.50
N VAL A 56 19.23 4.25 13.30
CA VAL A 56 20.27 4.75 12.41
C VAL A 56 21.64 4.48 13.03
N THR A 57 22.45 3.68 12.35
CA THR A 57 23.82 3.36 12.76
C THR A 57 24.88 4.03 11.91
N GLY A 58 24.53 4.59 10.74
CA GLY A 58 25.44 5.31 9.88
C GLY A 58 24.71 6.26 8.93
N VAL A 59 25.34 7.40 8.62
CA VAL A 59 24.86 8.37 7.65
C VAL A 59 26.01 8.84 6.78
N ASP A 60 25.88 8.66 5.47
CA ASP A 60 26.80 9.19 4.45
C ASP A 60 26.00 10.15 3.56
N ILE A 61 26.17 11.45 3.81
CA ILE A 61 25.43 12.50 3.10
C ILE A 61 25.89 12.60 1.65
N GLU A 62 27.20 12.43 1.39
CA GLU A 62 27.77 12.55 0.03
C GLU A 62 27.26 11.44 -0.89
N LYS A 63 27.23 10.20 -0.38
CA LYS A 63 26.68 9.05 -1.13
C LYS A 63 25.17 8.90 -0.98
N ARG A 64 24.54 9.76 -0.18
CA ARG A 64 23.12 9.68 0.17
C ARG A 64 22.72 8.31 0.68
N GLN A 65 23.46 7.80 1.64
CA GLN A 65 23.23 6.49 2.23
C GLN A 65 22.97 6.62 3.74
N VAL A 66 21.99 5.84 4.21
CA VAL A 66 21.69 5.68 5.64
C VAL A 66 21.80 4.20 5.96
N THR A 67 22.59 3.86 6.95
CA THR A 67 22.63 2.50 7.51
C THR A 67 21.68 2.44 8.68
N ILE A 68 20.75 1.50 8.65
CA ILE A 68 19.81 1.21 9.72
C ILE A 68 20.04 -0.19 10.25
N GLU A 69 19.80 -0.36 11.54
CA GLU A 69 19.83 -1.64 12.23
C GLU A 69 18.46 -1.95 12.82
N GLY A 70 17.91 -3.09 12.41
CA GLY A 70 16.64 -3.59 12.93
C GLY A 70 16.77 -4.19 14.35
N PRO A 71 15.64 -4.54 14.99
CA PRO A 71 15.62 -5.04 16.35
C PRO A 71 16.34 -6.38 16.54
N GLU A 72 16.59 -7.12 15.47
CA GLU A 72 17.35 -8.39 15.49
C GLU A 72 18.86 -8.19 15.22
N GLY A 73 19.35 -6.94 15.14
CA GLY A 73 20.74 -6.61 14.84
C GLY A 73 21.12 -6.69 13.36
N ASN A 74 20.14 -6.89 12.47
CA ASN A 74 20.39 -6.91 11.02
C ASN A 74 20.60 -5.50 10.51
N SER A 75 21.73 -5.22 9.90
CA SER A 75 22.02 -3.92 9.29
C SER A 75 21.70 -3.92 7.81
N THR A 76 21.13 -2.81 7.35
CA THR A 76 20.79 -2.56 5.95
C THR A 76 21.20 -1.15 5.53
N VAL A 77 21.81 -1.01 4.35
CA VAL A 77 22.12 0.29 3.77
C VAL A 77 21.01 0.71 2.81
N ILE A 78 20.45 1.87 3.08
CA ILE A 78 19.37 2.48 2.27
C ILE A 78 19.97 3.62 1.45
N HIS A 79 19.73 3.60 0.14
CA HIS A 79 19.99 4.74 -0.74
C HIS A 79 18.81 5.71 -0.67
N VAL A 80 19.10 6.95 -0.28
CA VAL A 80 18.10 8.01 -0.13
C VAL A 80 18.08 8.87 -1.39
N THR A 81 16.94 8.94 -2.06
CA THR A 81 16.79 9.71 -3.29
C THR A 81 16.92 11.23 -3.06
N ASP A 82 17.18 11.99 -4.13
CA ASP A 82 17.31 13.45 -4.06
C ASP A 82 16.02 14.18 -3.66
N GLN A 83 14.90 13.48 -3.69
CA GLN A 83 13.62 14.01 -3.22
C GLN A 83 13.57 14.20 -1.70
N VAL A 84 14.36 13.43 -0.94
CA VAL A 84 14.49 13.59 0.51
C VAL A 84 15.51 14.69 0.81
N LYS A 85 15.04 15.92 0.93
CA LYS A 85 15.89 17.09 1.16
C LYS A 85 16.40 17.19 2.60
N ASN A 86 15.76 16.49 3.52
CA ASN A 86 16.02 16.57 4.96
C ASN A 86 17.06 15.55 5.44
N LEU A 87 17.76 14.84 4.56
CA LEU A 87 18.79 13.88 4.90
C LEU A 87 19.86 14.43 5.90
N PRO A 88 20.31 15.71 5.79
CA PRO A 88 21.23 16.28 6.76
C PRO A 88 20.71 16.39 8.20
N GLN A 89 19.41 16.23 8.40
CA GLN A 89 18.78 16.22 9.73
C GLN A 89 18.86 14.85 10.42
N VAL A 90 19.20 13.79 9.68
CA VAL A 90 19.34 12.43 10.22
C VAL A 90 20.64 12.32 10.99
N LYS A 91 20.58 11.72 12.17
CA LYS A 91 21.73 11.50 13.05
C LYS A 91 21.83 10.01 13.43
N ILE A 92 23.04 9.57 13.71
CA ILE A 92 23.26 8.26 14.31
C ILE A 92 22.54 8.22 15.66
N GLY A 93 21.82 7.13 15.93
CA GLY A 93 20.96 6.94 17.10
C GLY A 93 19.50 7.33 16.87
N ASP A 94 19.15 8.01 15.77
CA ASP A 94 17.76 8.28 15.44
C ASP A 94 16.98 6.97 15.23
N SER A 95 15.68 7.02 15.55
CA SER A 95 14.75 5.92 15.31
C SER A 95 14.11 6.11 13.94
N VAL A 96 14.09 5.07 13.12
CA VAL A 96 13.37 5.00 11.84
C VAL A 96 12.17 4.09 12.03
N GLU A 97 10.98 4.62 11.80
CA GLU A 97 9.74 3.86 11.75
C GLU A 97 9.34 3.65 10.30
N ILE A 98 9.04 2.42 9.94
CA ILE A 98 8.59 2.02 8.61
C ILE A 98 7.25 1.31 8.76
N ILE A 99 6.21 1.85 8.14
CA ILE A 99 4.88 1.26 8.13
C ILE A 99 4.56 0.86 6.69
N TYR A 100 4.35 -0.43 6.48
CA TYR A 100 3.84 -0.96 5.23
C TYR A 100 2.40 -1.43 5.42
N TYR A 101 1.52 -0.94 4.58
CA TYR A 101 0.11 -1.30 4.57
C TYR A 101 -0.29 -1.82 3.19
N ARG A 102 -1.07 -2.88 3.17
CA ARG A 102 -1.81 -3.31 1.99
C ARG A 102 -3.17 -3.85 2.37
N SER A 103 -4.16 -3.60 1.53
CA SER A 103 -5.49 -4.18 1.69
C SER A 103 -6.10 -4.53 0.34
N ALA A 104 -7.05 -5.45 0.38
CA ALA A 104 -7.93 -5.75 -0.72
C ALA A 104 -9.35 -5.82 -0.17
N VAL A 105 -10.22 -4.97 -0.70
CA VAL A 105 -11.63 -4.86 -0.35
C VAL A 105 -12.45 -5.26 -1.55
N VAL A 106 -13.45 -6.10 -1.36
CA VAL A 106 -14.40 -6.50 -2.41
C VAL A 106 -15.79 -6.01 -2.03
N ASP A 107 -16.34 -5.11 -2.83
CA ASP A 107 -17.66 -4.53 -2.65
C ASP A 107 -18.61 -5.00 -3.74
N LEU A 108 -19.86 -5.24 -3.35
CA LEU A 108 -20.97 -5.39 -4.29
C LEU A 108 -21.55 -4.00 -4.57
N VAL A 109 -21.42 -3.56 -5.81
CA VAL A 109 -21.92 -2.27 -6.25
C VAL A 109 -23.25 -2.47 -6.95
N THR A 110 -24.25 -1.70 -6.57
CA THR A 110 -25.55 -1.79 -7.26
C THR A 110 -25.52 -1.04 -8.59
N LYS A 111 -26.23 -1.54 -9.61
CA LYS A 111 -26.36 -0.85 -10.92
C LYS A 111 -26.93 0.58 -10.81
N LYS A 112 -27.50 0.94 -9.67
CA LYS A 112 -28.03 2.30 -9.41
C LYS A 112 -26.95 3.34 -9.18
N ASP A 113 -25.72 2.91 -8.86
CA ASP A 113 -24.64 3.82 -8.46
C ASP A 113 -23.87 4.39 -9.64
N ASN A 114 -24.32 4.11 -10.90
CA ASN A 114 -23.67 4.57 -12.15
C ASN A 114 -22.15 4.36 -12.19
N VAL A 115 -21.67 3.27 -11.60
CA VAL A 115 -20.25 2.96 -11.56
C VAL A 115 -19.78 2.46 -12.93
N GLU A 116 -18.76 3.08 -13.47
CA GLU A 116 -18.16 2.66 -14.72
C GLU A 116 -17.33 1.38 -14.52
N LEU A 117 -17.44 0.45 -15.47
CA LEU A 117 -16.60 -0.74 -15.49
C LEU A 117 -15.19 -0.36 -15.93
N GLY A 118 -14.18 -0.95 -15.31
CA GLY A 118 -12.79 -0.72 -15.68
C GLY A 118 -11.84 -0.63 -14.49
N THR A 119 -10.67 -0.05 -14.72
CA THR A 119 -9.65 0.16 -13.69
C THR A 119 -9.38 1.64 -13.49
N GLU A 120 -9.51 2.08 -12.27
CA GLU A 120 -9.09 3.40 -11.81
C GLU A 120 -7.83 3.25 -10.96
N VAL A 121 -6.88 4.16 -11.11
CA VAL A 121 -5.64 4.20 -10.32
C VAL A 121 -5.48 5.58 -9.72
N ALA A 122 -5.37 5.64 -8.41
CA ALA A 122 -5.02 6.84 -7.68
C ALA A 122 -3.70 6.63 -6.95
N ALA A 123 -2.86 7.67 -6.90
CA ALA A 123 -1.62 7.66 -6.15
C ALA A 123 -1.49 8.94 -5.35
N ALA A 124 -1.02 8.84 -4.11
CA ALA A 124 -0.77 9.97 -3.23
C ALA A 124 0.66 9.91 -2.68
N ARG A 125 1.23 11.09 -2.42
CA ARG A 125 2.53 11.25 -1.77
C ARG A 125 2.44 12.33 -0.72
N ALA A 126 3.21 12.13 0.35
CA ALA A 126 3.44 13.15 1.35
C ALA A 126 4.91 13.16 1.76
N SER A 127 5.41 14.31 2.15
CA SER A 127 6.78 14.47 2.68
C SER A 127 6.80 15.52 3.78
N ALA A 128 7.71 15.35 4.74
CA ALA A 128 7.89 16.34 5.79
C ALA A 128 8.39 17.68 5.24
N PRO A 129 7.95 18.82 5.82
CA PRO A 129 8.46 20.13 5.49
C PRO A 129 9.99 20.23 5.66
N ALA A 130 10.60 21.12 4.89
CA ALA A 130 12.04 21.37 5.01
C ALA A 130 12.41 21.84 6.42
N GLY A 131 13.55 21.36 6.94
CA GLY A 131 14.04 21.67 8.30
C GLY A 131 13.60 20.71 9.39
N ASN A 132 12.61 19.86 9.16
CA ASN A 132 12.22 18.79 10.06
C ASN A 132 13.02 17.50 9.79
N LYS A 133 12.88 16.50 10.69
CA LYS A 133 13.39 15.16 10.41
C LYS A 133 12.70 14.59 9.16
N PRO A 134 13.38 13.77 8.34
CA PRO A 134 12.77 13.16 7.18
C PRO A 134 11.55 12.32 7.56
N ALA A 135 10.45 12.56 6.87
CA ALA A 135 9.30 11.68 6.87
C ALA A 135 8.66 11.71 5.49
N GLY A 136 8.06 10.62 5.07
CA GLY A 136 7.38 10.53 3.80
C GLY A 136 6.42 9.35 3.75
N ALA A 137 5.39 9.48 2.96
CA ALA A 137 4.46 8.40 2.67
C ALA A 137 4.15 8.37 1.17
N ILE A 138 3.89 7.18 0.68
CA ILE A 138 3.37 6.93 -0.65
C ILE A 138 2.24 5.93 -0.56
N GLY A 139 1.14 6.18 -1.26
CA GLY A 139 0.03 5.26 -1.36
C GLY A 139 -0.41 5.11 -2.80
N THR A 140 -0.88 3.93 -3.15
CA THR A 140 -1.53 3.63 -4.42
C THR A 140 -2.83 2.90 -4.14
N GLU A 141 -3.90 3.35 -4.76
CA GLU A 141 -5.18 2.69 -4.76
C GLU A 141 -5.55 2.29 -6.19
N VAL A 142 -5.89 1.03 -6.37
CA VAL A 142 -6.37 0.49 -7.65
C VAL A 142 -7.77 -0.04 -7.44
N LYS A 143 -8.75 0.58 -8.07
CA LYS A 143 -10.14 0.10 -8.12
C LYS A 143 -10.38 -0.62 -9.43
N ARG A 144 -10.87 -1.83 -9.36
CA ARG A 144 -11.29 -2.60 -10.53
C ARG A 144 -12.75 -2.95 -10.42
N THR A 145 -13.51 -2.54 -11.42
CA THR A 145 -14.94 -2.79 -11.49
C THR A 145 -15.26 -3.71 -12.65
N ALA A 146 -16.01 -4.76 -12.38
CA ALA A 146 -16.34 -5.80 -13.34
C ALA A 146 -17.79 -6.27 -13.20
N GLU A 147 -18.39 -6.72 -14.30
CA GLU A 147 -19.72 -7.33 -14.30
C GLU A 147 -19.60 -8.86 -14.23
N ILE A 148 -20.39 -9.48 -13.35
CA ILE A 148 -20.47 -10.93 -13.18
C ILE A 148 -21.24 -11.52 -14.38
N LEU A 149 -20.60 -12.40 -15.12
CA LEU A 149 -21.20 -13.15 -16.22
C LEU A 149 -21.77 -14.49 -15.77
N PHE A 150 -21.11 -15.13 -14.80
CA PHE A 150 -21.48 -16.46 -14.34
C PHE A 150 -20.86 -16.74 -12.96
N VAL A 151 -21.62 -17.44 -12.12
CA VAL A 151 -21.19 -17.92 -10.81
C VAL A 151 -21.46 -19.40 -10.70
N ASP A 152 -20.47 -20.18 -10.28
CA ASP A 152 -20.63 -21.61 -9.96
C ASP A 152 -20.27 -21.86 -8.48
N PRO A 153 -21.26 -21.99 -7.60
CA PRO A 153 -21.01 -22.27 -6.19
C PRO A 153 -20.49 -23.70 -5.93
N ILE A 154 -20.73 -24.64 -6.85
CA ILE A 154 -20.31 -26.04 -6.72
C ILE A 154 -18.83 -26.15 -7.07
N GLN A 155 -18.45 -25.66 -8.25
CA GLN A 155 -17.06 -25.64 -8.72
C GLN A 155 -16.26 -24.44 -8.16
N LYS A 156 -16.91 -23.58 -7.38
CA LYS A 156 -16.29 -22.46 -6.66
C LYS A 156 -15.54 -21.52 -7.57
N PHE A 157 -16.14 -21.11 -8.68
CA PHE A 157 -15.57 -20.11 -9.56
C PHE A 157 -16.56 -19.00 -9.94
N ILE A 158 -16.00 -17.87 -10.35
CA ILE A 158 -16.72 -16.72 -10.89
C ILE A 158 -16.12 -16.38 -12.24
N ARG A 159 -16.97 -16.08 -13.21
CA ARG A 159 -16.57 -15.49 -14.49
C ARG A 159 -17.13 -14.07 -14.57
N PHE A 160 -16.26 -13.14 -14.88
CA PHE A 160 -16.61 -11.71 -14.97
C PHE A 160 -15.99 -11.08 -16.20
N VAL A 161 -16.46 -9.90 -16.56
CA VAL A 161 -15.93 -9.07 -17.65
C VAL A 161 -15.64 -7.67 -17.16
N SER A 162 -14.50 -7.13 -17.58
CA SER A 162 -14.11 -5.73 -17.43
C SER A 162 -13.57 -5.21 -18.76
N PRO A 163 -13.79 -3.93 -19.13
CA PRO A 163 -13.37 -3.37 -20.42
C PRO A 163 -11.87 -3.50 -20.70
N ASP A 164 -11.06 -3.37 -19.66
CA ASP A 164 -9.59 -3.34 -19.72
C ASP A 164 -8.94 -4.73 -19.68
N THR A 165 -9.60 -5.73 -19.07
CA THR A 165 -9.04 -7.08 -18.94
C THR A 165 -9.81 -8.15 -19.72
N GLY A 166 -10.96 -7.80 -20.29
CA GLY A 166 -11.86 -8.73 -20.98
C GLY A 166 -12.48 -9.73 -20.02
N ILE A 167 -12.85 -10.90 -20.54
CA ILE A 167 -13.45 -11.98 -19.74
C ILE A 167 -12.36 -12.71 -18.96
N ARG A 168 -12.60 -12.85 -17.66
CA ARG A 168 -11.72 -13.59 -16.73
C ARG A 168 -12.52 -14.59 -15.91
N THR A 169 -11.85 -15.66 -15.51
CA THR A 169 -12.37 -16.66 -14.56
C THR A 169 -11.46 -16.70 -13.36
N VAL A 170 -12.04 -16.59 -12.17
CA VAL A 170 -11.35 -16.72 -10.89
C VAL A 170 -11.93 -17.89 -10.13
N THR A 171 -11.08 -18.81 -9.71
CA THR A 171 -11.46 -19.89 -8.81
C THR A 171 -11.24 -19.48 -7.35
N LEU A 172 -12.22 -19.81 -6.51
CA LEU A 172 -12.19 -19.56 -5.07
C LEU A 172 -11.96 -20.87 -4.28
N GLU A 173 -11.45 -21.91 -4.93
CA GLU A 173 -11.19 -23.21 -4.28
C GLU A 173 -10.25 -23.05 -3.07
N HIS A 174 -9.21 -22.24 -3.20
CA HIS A 174 -8.23 -21.96 -2.14
C HIS A 174 -8.56 -20.73 -1.29
N ARG A 175 -9.79 -20.21 -1.40
CA ARG A 175 -10.26 -19.02 -0.69
C ARG A 175 -11.58 -19.30 0.05
N PRO A 176 -11.55 -20.17 1.09
CA PRO A 176 -12.75 -20.54 1.85
C PRO A 176 -13.44 -19.33 2.48
N ASP A 177 -12.68 -18.31 2.80
CA ASP A 177 -13.15 -17.04 3.32
C ASP A 177 -14.06 -16.25 2.34
N LEU A 178 -13.95 -16.51 1.04
CA LEU A 178 -14.74 -15.85 0.00
C LEU A 178 -15.89 -16.72 -0.56
N GLN A 179 -15.88 -18.03 -0.27
CA GLN A 179 -16.83 -18.96 -0.88
C GLN A 179 -18.28 -18.70 -0.48
N HIS A 180 -18.54 -18.13 0.70
CA HIS A 180 -19.91 -17.85 1.14
C HIS A 180 -20.59 -16.78 0.24
N TYR A 181 -19.83 -15.85 -0.35
CA TYR A 181 -20.36 -14.84 -1.26
C TYR A 181 -20.84 -15.41 -2.61
N LEU A 182 -20.36 -16.61 -3.00
CA LEU A 182 -20.82 -17.26 -4.23
C LEU A 182 -22.33 -17.49 -4.26
N LYS A 183 -22.97 -17.60 -3.10
CA LYS A 183 -24.42 -17.80 -2.99
C LYS A 183 -25.21 -16.50 -3.15
N GLU A 184 -24.57 -15.37 -2.94
CA GLU A 184 -25.17 -14.04 -2.99
C GLU A 184 -25.01 -13.41 -4.36
N LEU A 185 -23.91 -13.72 -5.07
CA LEU A 185 -23.60 -13.20 -6.38
C LEU A 185 -24.48 -13.79 -7.47
N LYS A 186 -24.89 -12.95 -8.42
CA LYS A 186 -25.71 -13.32 -9.57
C LYS A 186 -25.13 -12.72 -10.86
N LYS A 187 -25.48 -13.33 -11.97
CA LYS A 187 -25.19 -12.77 -13.31
C LYS A 187 -25.75 -11.34 -13.40
N GLY A 188 -24.93 -10.42 -13.85
CA GLY A 188 -25.23 -9.01 -14.02
C GLY A 188 -24.97 -8.16 -12.76
N ASP A 189 -24.54 -8.77 -11.65
CA ASP A 189 -24.06 -7.99 -10.51
C ASP A 189 -22.73 -7.33 -10.87
N ILE A 190 -22.49 -6.16 -10.29
CA ILE A 190 -21.23 -5.43 -10.44
C ILE A 190 -20.44 -5.62 -9.15
N VAL A 191 -19.21 -6.06 -9.29
CA VAL A 191 -18.25 -6.14 -8.19
C VAL A 191 -17.15 -5.12 -8.39
N GLN A 192 -16.75 -4.47 -7.31
CA GLN A 192 -15.60 -3.59 -7.27
C GLN A 192 -14.57 -4.19 -6.31
N VAL A 193 -13.34 -4.30 -6.78
CA VAL A 193 -12.19 -4.70 -5.95
C VAL A 193 -11.28 -3.48 -5.80
N THR A 194 -11.15 -3.01 -4.59
CA THR A 194 -10.21 -1.94 -4.23
C THR A 194 -8.97 -2.56 -3.60
N TYR A 195 -7.84 -2.35 -4.25
CA TYR A 195 -6.53 -2.73 -3.75
C TYR A 195 -5.79 -1.48 -3.32
N THR A 196 -5.35 -1.43 -2.07
CA THR A 196 -4.56 -0.32 -1.53
C THR A 196 -3.22 -0.83 -1.06
N GLU A 197 -2.17 -0.10 -1.42
CA GLU A 197 -0.81 -0.33 -0.94
C GLU A 197 -0.22 1.01 -0.51
N ALA A 198 0.35 1.07 0.69
CA ALA A 198 0.97 2.27 1.21
C ALA A 198 2.26 1.94 1.97
N LEU A 199 3.23 2.84 1.87
CA LEU A 199 4.47 2.80 2.62
C LEU A 199 4.68 4.18 3.25
N ALA A 200 4.85 4.21 4.57
CA ALA A 200 5.25 5.41 5.29
C ALA A 200 6.60 5.16 5.98
N VAL A 201 7.43 6.18 5.99
CA VAL A 201 8.73 6.18 6.66
C VAL A 201 8.86 7.48 7.44
N SER A 202 9.20 7.40 8.71
CA SER A 202 9.50 8.58 9.54
C SER A 202 10.82 8.38 10.28
N VAL A 203 11.50 9.49 10.56
CA VAL A 203 12.71 9.51 11.39
C VAL A 203 12.43 10.37 12.61
N GLU A 204 12.64 9.80 13.79
CA GLU A 204 12.50 10.49 15.06
C GLU A 204 13.85 10.61 15.78
N PRO A 205 14.06 11.68 16.58
CA PRO A 205 15.26 11.79 17.40
C PRO A 205 15.40 10.60 18.35
N ALA A 206 16.66 10.21 18.63
CA ALA A 206 16.95 9.28 19.71
C ALA A 206 16.27 9.76 21.02
N LYS A 207 15.63 8.82 21.71
CA LYS A 207 15.02 9.07 23.03
C LYS A 207 16.08 9.09 24.12
#